data_5c9899632131e2f5c7222fd0aff6da70
#
_entry.id   5c9899632131e2f5c7222fd0aff6da70
#
_cell.length_a   1.000
_cell.length_b   1.000
_cell.length_c   1.000
_cell.angle_alpha   90.00
_cell.angle_beta   90.00
_cell.angle_gamma   90.00
#
_symmetry.space_group_name_H-M   'P 1'
#
loop_
_entity.id
_entity.type
_entity.pdbx_description
1 polymer ?
#
loop_
_entity_poly.entity_id
_entity_poly.type
_entity_poly.pdbx_seq_one_letter_code
_entity_poly.pdbx_strand_id
1 'polypeptide(L)'
;MSEQAVNQPHWVVGVDVGGTFTDLFVLDEKTGQARIVKVPSTRGEEARGFMNGIAKVTGVTGAEGAKDIATIVHGTTVGTNALLERKIARTGIITTRGFRDVLEMRRRDRPQTWGLRGSYTPVVPRAWRLEVDERVLADGQLHTP
;
A
#
# COMPACT_ATOMS: atom_id res chain seq x y z
N MET A 1 24.02 -38.92 -18.32
CA MET A 1 23.75 -37.47 -18.36
C MET A 1 22.59 -37.26 -17.41
N SER A 2 22.89 -36.84 -16.18
CA SER A 2 21.87 -36.56 -15.16
C SER A 2 21.27 -35.19 -15.47
N GLU A 3 19.98 -35.18 -15.88
CA GLU A 3 19.19 -33.97 -15.89
C GLU A 3 19.21 -33.37 -14.47
N GLN A 4 19.90 -32.25 -14.32
CA GLN A 4 19.75 -31.44 -13.13
C GLN A 4 18.29 -30.97 -13.10
N ALA A 5 17.48 -31.54 -12.21
CA ALA A 5 16.14 -31.07 -11.92
C ALA A 5 16.25 -29.59 -11.57
N VAL A 6 15.82 -28.72 -12.47
CA VAL A 6 15.73 -27.29 -12.23
C VAL A 6 14.79 -27.14 -11.04
N ASN A 7 15.33 -26.71 -9.91
CA ASN A 7 14.53 -26.49 -8.71
C ASN A 7 13.54 -25.35 -9.02
N GLN A 8 12.27 -25.70 -9.25
CA GLN A 8 11.26 -24.71 -9.55
C GLN A 8 10.95 -23.89 -8.30
N PRO A 9 10.78 -22.56 -8.44
CA PRO A 9 10.32 -21.72 -7.34
C PRO A 9 9.05 -22.28 -6.71
N HIS A 10 8.98 -22.32 -5.39
CA HIS A 10 7.89 -22.97 -4.66
C HIS A 10 7.45 -22.23 -3.39
N TRP A 11 8.09 -21.12 -3.08
CA TRP A 11 7.66 -20.31 -1.97
C TRP A 11 6.63 -19.26 -2.39
N VAL A 12 5.49 -19.24 -1.73
CA VAL A 12 4.52 -18.14 -1.81
C VAL A 12 4.65 -17.29 -0.56
N VAL A 13 4.92 -16.01 -0.73
CA VAL A 13 5.19 -15.10 0.36
C VAL A 13 4.16 -13.98 0.38
N GLY A 14 3.36 -13.92 1.45
CA GLY A 14 2.50 -12.79 1.78
C GLY A 14 3.25 -11.85 2.72
N VAL A 15 3.24 -10.55 2.45
CA VAL A 15 3.92 -9.54 3.28
C VAL A 15 2.94 -8.44 3.63
N ASP A 16 2.82 -8.13 4.92
CA ASP A 16 2.12 -6.94 5.40
C ASP A 16 3.12 -6.02 6.10
N VAL A 17 3.39 -4.88 5.47
CA VAL A 17 4.30 -3.87 6.01
C VAL A 17 3.51 -2.86 6.83
N GLY A 18 3.60 -2.99 8.16
CA GLY A 18 3.07 -2.01 9.11
C GLY A 18 4.11 -0.97 9.54
N GLY A 19 3.66 0.03 10.28
CA GLY A 19 4.54 1.11 10.76
C GLY A 19 5.57 0.67 11.84
N THR A 20 5.34 -0.45 12.52
CA THR A 20 6.20 -0.95 13.62
C THR A 20 6.78 -2.33 13.32
N PHE A 21 5.98 -3.21 12.74
CA PHE A 21 6.36 -4.56 12.38
C PHE A 21 5.94 -4.85 10.93
N THR A 22 6.72 -5.73 10.32
CA THR A 22 6.40 -6.38 9.05
C THR A 22 6.09 -7.83 9.34
N ASP A 23 4.89 -8.27 8.98
CA ASP A 23 4.44 -9.64 9.10
C ASP A 23 4.62 -10.36 7.76
N LEU A 24 5.25 -11.54 7.79
CA LEU A 24 5.41 -12.39 6.62
C LEU A 24 4.68 -13.71 6.85
N PHE A 25 3.84 -14.07 5.90
CA PHE A 25 3.28 -15.40 5.77
C PHE A 25 3.99 -16.10 4.62
N VAL A 26 4.55 -17.26 4.87
CA VAL A 26 5.31 -18.02 3.86
C VAL A 26 4.75 -19.42 3.76
N LEU A 27 4.36 -19.81 2.56
CA LEU A 27 3.85 -21.13 2.23
C LEU A 27 4.85 -21.84 1.31
N ASP A 28 5.27 -23.02 1.71
CA ASP A 28 5.98 -23.95 0.84
C ASP A 28 4.97 -24.80 0.06
N GLU A 29 4.83 -24.59 -1.24
CA GLU A 29 3.89 -25.32 -2.07
C GLU A 29 4.27 -26.80 -2.26
N LYS A 30 5.54 -27.15 -2.06
CA LYS A 30 6.00 -28.55 -2.16
C LYS A 30 5.56 -29.40 -0.97
N THR A 31 5.65 -28.80 0.22
CA THR A 31 5.36 -29.53 1.48
C THR A 31 4.01 -29.18 2.09
N GLY A 32 3.38 -28.10 1.64
CA GLY A 32 2.16 -27.53 2.24
C GLY A 32 2.40 -26.87 3.60
N GLN A 33 3.66 -26.71 4.03
CA GLN A 33 3.97 -26.09 5.30
C GLN A 33 3.87 -24.58 5.21
N ALA A 34 3.19 -23.97 6.19
CA ALA A 34 3.11 -22.52 6.33
C ALA A 34 3.86 -22.05 7.56
N ARG A 35 4.47 -20.87 7.47
CA ARG A 35 5.17 -20.20 8.58
C ARG A 35 4.78 -18.72 8.63
N ILE A 36 4.70 -18.19 9.84
CA ILE A 36 4.51 -16.75 10.08
C ILE A 36 5.78 -16.22 10.73
N VAL A 37 6.32 -15.14 10.18
CA VAL A 37 7.49 -14.46 10.71
C VAL A 37 7.18 -12.99 10.89
N LYS A 38 7.51 -12.47 12.05
CA LYS A 38 7.38 -11.05 12.37
C LYS A 38 8.78 -10.46 12.53
N VAL A 39 9.03 -9.35 11.82
CA VAL A 39 10.27 -8.58 11.93
C VAL A 39 9.96 -7.12 12.21
N PRO A 40 10.81 -6.39 12.94
CA PRO A 40 10.64 -4.95 13.08
C PRO A 40 10.71 -4.26 11.72
N SER A 41 9.78 -3.33 11.46
CA SER A 41 9.83 -2.47 10.28
C SER A 41 10.95 -1.44 10.45
N THR A 42 11.73 -1.23 9.40
CA THR A 42 12.74 -0.19 9.35
C THR A 42 12.15 1.02 8.64
N ARG A 43 11.78 2.06 9.39
CA ARG A 43 11.17 3.27 8.81
C ARG A 43 12.10 3.88 7.76
N GLY A 44 11.56 4.11 6.56
CA GLY A 44 12.29 4.65 5.41
C GLY A 44 13.16 3.63 4.67
N GLU A 45 13.24 2.38 5.14
CA GLU A 45 13.94 1.26 4.50
C GLU A 45 13.07 -0.01 4.55
N GLU A 46 11.79 0.12 4.18
CA GLU A 46 10.80 -0.97 4.27
C GLU A 46 11.25 -2.21 3.49
N ALA A 47 11.94 -2.01 2.36
CA ALA A 47 12.55 -3.09 1.57
C ALA A 47 13.56 -3.91 2.37
N ARG A 48 14.29 -3.28 3.29
CA ARG A 48 15.25 -3.95 4.15
C ARG A 48 14.57 -4.85 5.18
N GLY A 49 13.46 -4.37 5.78
CA GLY A 49 12.63 -5.19 6.66
C GLY A 49 12.09 -6.42 5.94
N PHE A 50 11.61 -6.25 4.72
CA PHE A 50 11.17 -7.32 3.84
C PHE A 50 12.29 -8.34 3.56
N MET A 51 13.45 -7.89 3.09
CA MET A 51 14.58 -8.77 2.79
C MET A 51 15.10 -9.54 4.02
N ASN A 52 15.11 -8.89 5.18
CA ASN A 52 15.46 -9.56 6.45
C ASN A 52 14.44 -10.65 6.81
N GLY A 53 13.15 -10.40 6.56
CA GLY A 53 12.09 -11.38 6.75
C GLY A 53 12.26 -12.60 5.84
N ILE A 54 12.52 -12.39 4.56
CA ILE A 54 12.79 -13.45 3.58
C ILE A 54 14.01 -14.27 4.03
N ALA A 55 15.14 -13.62 4.35
CA ALA A 55 16.33 -14.31 4.81
C ALA A 55 16.08 -15.16 6.05
N LYS A 56 15.25 -14.68 6.98
CA LYS A 56 14.91 -15.41 8.21
C LYS A 56 14.06 -16.66 7.94
N VAL A 57 13.25 -16.65 6.88
CA VAL A 57 12.39 -17.77 6.52
C VAL A 57 13.11 -18.79 5.65
N THR A 58 13.80 -18.32 4.61
CA THR A 58 14.48 -19.19 3.62
C THR A 58 15.84 -19.66 4.13
N GLY A 59 16.41 -19.01 5.13
CA GLY A 59 17.78 -19.25 5.58
C GLY A 59 18.84 -18.71 4.62
N VAL A 60 18.45 -18.05 3.55
CA VAL A 60 19.34 -17.56 2.50
C VAL A 60 19.22 -16.03 2.39
N THR A 61 20.36 -15.35 2.32
CA THR A 61 20.44 -13.90 2.21
C THR A 61 20.64 -13.44 0.76
N GLY A 62 20.11 -12.26 0.42
CA GLY A 62 20.31 -11.66 -0.89
C GLY A 62 19.48 -12.28 -2.01
N ALA A 63 19.96 -12.11 -3.23
CA ALA A 63 19.25 -12.51 -4.45
C ALA A 63 19.09 -14.04 -4.61
N GLU A 64 19.95 -14.83 -3.97
CA GLU A 64 19.88 -16.28 -4.02
C GLU A 64 18.61 -16.82 -3.34
N GLY A 65 18.20 -16.23 -2.20
CA GLY A 65 16.97 -16.61 -1.51
C GLY A 65 15.70 -16.24 -2.27
N ALA A 66 15.80 -15.30 -3.21
CA ALA A 66 14.67 -14.89 -4.04
C ALA A 66 14.39 -15.84 -5.22
N LYS A 67 15.34 -16.68 -5.60
CA LYS A 67 15.20 -17.60 -6.75
C LYS A 67 14.14 -18.67 -6.52
N ASP A 68 13.89 -19.03 -5.27
CA ASP A 68 12.92 -20.06 -4.90
C ASP A 68 11.53 -19.50 -4.61
N ILE A 69 11.35 -18.17 -4.72
CA ILE A 69 10.07 -17.50 -4.52
C ILE A 69 9.28 -17.52 -5.83
N ALA A 70 8.15 -18.22 -5.81
CA ALA A 70 7.22 -18.30 -6.93
C ALA A 70 6.31 -17.07 -7.01
N THR A 71 5.83 -16.60 -5.86
CA THR A 71 4.86 -15.49 -5.79
C THR A 71 5.09 -14.64 -4.56
N ILE A 72 4.97 -13.32 -4.72
CA ILE A 72 4.94 -12.36 -3.62
C ILE A 72 3.62 -11.60 -3.67
N VAL A 73 2.90 -11.59 -2.55
CA VAL A 73 1.72 -10.74 -2.33
C VAL A 73 2.10 -9.71 -1.27
N HIS A 74 2.10 -8.44 -1.66
CA HIS A 74 2.52 -7.35 -0.79
C HIS A 74 1.36 -6.43 -0.45
N GLY A 75 1.08 -6.30 0.86
CA GLY A 75 0.18 -5.31 1.44
C GLY A 75 0.97 -4.29 2.26
N THR A 76 0.43 -3.08 2.37
CA THR A 76 1.01 -2.07 3.25
C THR A 76 -0.04 -1.11 3.77
N THR A 77 0.05 -0.75 5.05
CA THR A 77 -0.77 0.27 5.69
C THR A 77 -0.03 1.59 5.90
N VAL A 78 1.22 1.70 5.40
CA VAL A 78 2.08 2.88 5.61
C VAL A 78 1.40 4.16 5.12
N GLY A 79 0.83 4.15 3.92
CA GLY A 79 0.12 5.31 3.37
C GLY A 79 -1.14 5.67 4.17
N THR A 80 -1.92 4.68 4.57
CA THR A 80 -3.10 4.87 5.42
C THR A 80 -2.72 5.46 6.78
N ASN A 81 -1.69 4.92 7.40
CA ASN A 81 -1.20 5.39 8.69
C ASN A 81 -0.66 6.82 8.59
N ALA A 82 0.12 7.14 7.56
CA ALA A 82 0.60 8.51 7.32
C ALA A 82 -0.55 9.50 7.18
N LEU A 83 -1.62 9.10 6.49
CA LEU A 83 -2.83 9.90 6.34
C LEU A 83 -3.57 10.11 7.67
N LEU A 84 -3.77 9.04 8.43
CA LEU A 84 -4.43 9.09 9.75
C LEU A 84 -3.64 9.94 10.76
N GLU A 85 -2.32 9.79 10.77
CA GLU A 85 -1.42 10.54 11.63
C GLU A 85 -1.18 11.98 11.14
N ARG A 86 -1.67 12.35 9.97
CA ARG A 86 -1.42 13.66 9.33
C ARG A 86 0.06 13.92 9.06
N LYS A 87 0.89 12.89 8.95
CA LYS A 87 2.32 12.95 8.65
C LYS A 87 2.56 12.72 7.16
N ILE A 88 2.05 13.64 6.35
CA ILE A 88 2.13 13.59 4.89
C ILE A 88 2.94 14.78 4.36
N ALA A 89 3.50 14.63 3.17
CA ALA A 89 4.11 15.73 2.44
C ALA A 89 3.06 16.83 2.12
N ARG A 90 3.53 18.04 1.85
CA ARG A 90 2.66 19.11 1.34
C ARG A 90 2.12 18.67 -0.02
N THR A 91 0.79 18.51 -0.07
CA THR A 91 0.10 17.92 -1.22
C THR A 91 -0.92 18.90 -1.78
N GLY A 92 -0.94 19.05 -3.09
CA GLY A 92 -2.01 19.72 -3.84
C GLY A 92 -2.87 18.69 -4.58
N ILE A 93 -4.05 19.11 -4.99
CA ILE A 93 -4.97 18.33 -5.82
C ILE A 93 -5.27 19.13 -7.08
N ILE A 94 -5.28 18.44 -8.22
CA ILE A 94 -5.88 18.91 -9.47
C ILE A 94 -7.07 17.99 -9.76
N THR A 95 -8.23 18.54 -9.97
CA THR A 95 -9.46 17.78 -10.18
C THR A 95 -10.34 18.43 -11.25
N THR A 96 -11.28 17.67 -11.78
CA THR A 96 -12.33 18.17 -12.68
C THR A 96 -13.10 19.32 -12.01
N ARG A 97 -13.42 20.34 -12.75
CA ARG A 97 -14.22 21.48 -12.27
C ARG A 97 -15.54 20.99 -11.65
N GLY A 98 -15.86 21.55 -10.47
CA GLY A 98 -17.02 21.19 -9.66
C GLY A 98 -16.77 20.11 -8.62
N PHE A 99 -15.59 19.47 -8.60
CA PHE A 99 -15.25 18.40 -7.65
C PHE A 99 -14.27 18.82 -6.55
N ARG A 100 -13.83 20.07 -6.53
CA ARG A 100 -12.86 20.60 -5.55
C ARG A 100 -13.25 20.38 -4.10
N ASP A 101 -14.54 20.44 -3.80
CA ASP A 101 -15.05 20.42 -2.42
C ASP A 101 -15.47 19.01 -1.95
N VAL A 102 -15.20 17.96 -2.74
CA VAL A 102 -15.49 16.55 -2.38
C VAL A 102 -14.86 16.16 -1.04
N LEU A 103 -13.66 16.68 -0.74
CA LEU A 103 -12.98 16.39 0.53
C LEU A 103 -13.73 16.95 1.75
N GLU A 104 -14.38 18.12 1.64
CA GLU A 104 -15.22 18.65 2.70
C GLU A 104 -16.59 17.97 2.75
N MET A 105 -17.12 17.61 1.60
CA MET A 105 -18.43 16.94 1.52
C MET A 105 -18.39 15.57 2.20
N ARG A 106 -17.23 14.89 2.16
CA ARG A 106 -17.02 13.58 2.73
C ARG A 106 -18.14 12.60 2.28
N ARG A 107 -18.48 11.62 3.10
CA ARG A 107 -19.65 10.75 2.90
C ARG A 107 -20.92 11.30 3.57
N ARG A 108 -21.03 12.62 3.69
CA ARG A 108 -22.07 13.32 4.48
C ARG A 108 -22.01 12.98 5.97
N ASP A 109 -20.86 12.50 6.43
CA ASP A 109 -20.59 12.27 7.85
C ASP A 109 -20.51 13.61 8.57
N ARG A 110 -21.54 13.94 9.33
CA ARG A 110 -21.58 15.12 10.18
C ARG A 110 -21.32 14.70 11.63
N PRO A 111 -20.53 15.47 12.39
CA PRO A 111 -20.29 15.16 13.81
C PRO A 111 -21.57 15.15 14.65
N GLN A 112 -22.61 15.86 14.18
CA GLN A 112 -23.95 15.87 14.76
C GLN A 112 -25.00 15.83 13.67
N THR A 113 -26.11 15.12 13.92
CA THR A 113 -27.22 14.97 12.98
C THR A 113 -27.89 16.31 12.65
N TRP A 114 -27.90 17.23 13.59
CA TRP A 114 -28.55 18.53 13.49
C TRP A 114 -27.58 19.67 13.83
N GLY A 115 -27.63 20.72 13.05
CA GLY A 115 -26.79 21.92 13.23
C GLY A 115 -25.50 21.88 12.40
N LEU A 116 -24.90 23.06 12.24
CA LEU A 116 -23.62 23.27 11.53
C LEU A 116 -22.41 23.15 12.50
N ARG A 117 -22.57 22.38 13.57
CA ARG A 117 -21.54 22.22 14.59
C ARG A 117 -20.60 21.09 14.22
N GLY A 118 -19.33 21.33 14.38
CA GLY A 118 -18.23 20.43 14.12
C GLY A 118 -17.26 21.00 13.10
N SER A 119 -15.97 20.94 13.41
CA SER A 119 -14.90 21.31 12.49
C SER A 119 -14.31 20.05 11.86
N TYR A 120 -14.10 20.11 10.58
CA TYR A 120 -13.34 19.11 9.84
C TYR A 120 -12.13 19.78 9.18
N THR A 121 -10.94 19.25 9.45
CA THR A 121 -9.73 19.70 8.77
C THR A 121 -9.45 18.75 7.62
N PRO A 122 -9.62 19.18 6.37
CA PRO A 122 -9.33 18.31 5.21
C PRO A 122 -7.84 18.01 5.12
N VAL A 123 -7.52 16.88 4.47
CA VAL A 123 -6.13 16.44 4.27
C VAL A 123 -5.36 17.42 3.39
N VAL A 124 -6.04 17.97 2.39
CA VAL A 124 -5.49 19.00 1.51
C VAL A 124 -6.33 20.28 1.70
N PRO A 125 -5.72 21.40 2.11
CA PRO A 125 -6.41 22.68 2.24
C PRO A 125 -7.08 23.11 0.94
N ARG A 126 -8.24 23.77 1.02
CA ARG A 126 -9.00 24.20 -0.16
C ARG A 126 -8.20 25.07 -1.12
N ALA A 127 -7.30 25.91 -0.60
CA ALA A 127 -6.44 26.77 -1.41
C ALA A 127 -5.46 25.99 -2.31
N TRP A 128 -5.20 24.73 -2.01
CA TRP A 128 -4.29 23.86 -2.77
C TRP A 128 -5.03 22.84 -3.65
N ARG A 129 -6.32 23.05 -3.86
CA ARG A 129 -7.15 22.25 -4.77
C ARG A 129 -7.46 23.09 -6.00
N LEU A 130 -6.86 22.74 -7.10
CA LEU A 130 -7.04 23.37 -8.38
C LEU A 130 -8.05 22.60 -9.20
N GLU A 131 -8.73 23.29 -10.11
CA GLU A 131 -9.70 22.70 -10.99
C GLU A 131 -9.28 22.91 -12.44
N VAL A 132 -9.53 21.90 -13.25
CA VAL A 132 -9.34 21.94 -14.70
C VAL A 132 -10.67 21.70 -15.40
N ASP A 133 -10.85 22.37 -16.53
CA ASP A 133 -12.01 22.16 -17.41
C ASP A 133 -11.75 20.93 -18.26
N GLU A 134 -12.04 19.76 -17.73
CA GLU A 134 -11.96 18.51 -18.46
C GLU A 134 -13.13 17.60 -18.04
N ARG A 135 -13.52 16.68 -18.92
CA ARG A 135 -14.43 15.61 -18.58
C ARG A 135 -14.10 14.37 -19.38
N VAL A 136 -13.70 13.34 -18.64
CA VAL A 136 -13.47 12.00 -19.18
C VAL A 136 -14.72 11.16 -18.95
N LEU A 137 -15.21 10.49 -20.00
CA LEU A 137 -16.36 9.58 -19.95
C LEU A 137 -15.91 8.19 -19.47
N ALA A 138 -16.88 7.31 -19.17
CA ALA A 138 -16.62 5.98 -18.66
C ALA A 138 -15.86 5.08 -19.65
N ASP A 139 -15.94 5.36 -20.94
CA ASP A 139 -15.20 4.70 -22.03
C ASP A 139 -13.79 5.27 -22.26
N GLY A 140 -13.38 6.25 -21.44
CA GLY A 140 -12.09 6.92 -21.55
C GLY A 140 -12.06 8.06 -22.59
N GLN A 141 -13.16 8.35 -23.28
CA GLN A 141 -13.20 9.46 -24.23
C GLN A 141 -13.21 10.80 -23.50
N LEU A 142 -12.50 11.77 -24.07
CA LEU A 142 -12.46 13.14 -23.58
C LEU A 142 -13.67 13.90 -24.13
N HIS A 143 -14.65 14.20 -23.27
CA HIS A 143 -15.85 14.94 -23.65
C HIS A 143 -15.60 16.45 -23.66
N THR A 144 -14.79 16.94 -22.73
CA THR A 144 -14.32 18.33 -22.66
C THR A 144 -12.82 18.29 -22.46
N PRO A 145 -12.03 18.91 -23.36
CA PRO A 145 -10.56 18.89 -23.26
C PRO A 145 -10.06 19.80 -22.16
#